data_de9e498dea197baaf60f9f89d773b58a
#
_entry.id   de9e498dea197baaf60f9f89d773b58a
#
_cell.length_a   1.000
_cell.length_b   1.000
_cell.length_c   1.000
_cell.angle_alpha   90.00
_cell.angle_beta   90.00
_cell.angle_gamma   90.00
#
_symmetry.space_group_name_H-M   'P 1'
#
loop_
_entity.id
_entity.type
_entity.pdbx_description
1 polymer ?
#
loop_
_entity_poly.entity_id
_entity_poly.type
_entity_poly.pdbx_seq_one_letter_code
_entity_poly.pdbx_strand_id
1 'polypeptide(L)' 'LVGRNAIVQQAVENGRGKLEVGDTTWLAEGEDCDVGTEVKIVGSVGSVLKFEKIN' A
#
# COMPACT_ATOMS: atom_id res chain seq x y z
N LEU A 1 -3.89 -10.21 -5.17
CA LEU A 1 -3.67 -9.26 -4.06
C LEU A 1 -4.80 -8.24 -3.90
N VAL A 2 -5.58 -8.03 -4.95
CA VAL A 2 -6.70 -7.08 -4.88
C VAL A 2 -7.72 -7.53 -3.84
N GLY A 3 -8.16 -6.59 -3.01
CA GLY A 3 -9.11 -6.88 -1.95
C GLY A 3 -8.45 -7.27 -0.64
N ARG A 4 -7.12 -7.36 -0.62
CA ARG A 4 -6.38 -7.76 0.56
C ARG A 4 -5.95 -6.54 1.35
N ASN A 5 -5.91 -6.67 2.67
CA ASN A 5 -5.41 -5.60 3.52
C ASN A 5 -3.90 -5.68 3.63
N ALA A 6 -3.28 -4.52 3.79
CA ALA A 6 -1.84 -4.43 3.93
C ALA A 6 -1.50 -3.33 4.92
N ILE A 7 -0.24 -3.32 5.36
CA ILE A 7 0.24 -2.31 6.29
C ILE A 7 1.31 -1.48 5.60
N VAL A 8 1.25 -0.18 5.76
CA VAL A 8 2.24 0.72 5.19
C VAL A 8 3.56 0.49 5.90
N GLN A 9 4.57 0.03 5.16
CA GLN A 9 5.89 -0.24 5.72
C GLN A 9 6.81 0.97 5.59
N GLN A 10 6.66 1.73 4.53
CA GLN A 10 7.39 2.97 4.35
C GLN A 10 6.37 4.04 4.01
N ALA A 11 6.43 5.17 4.73
CA ALA A 11 5.43 6.22 4.58
C ALA A 11 5.22 6.58 3.11
N VAL A 12 3.95 6.75 2.74
CA VAL A 12 3.59 7.13 1.39
C VAL A 12 3.66 8.64 1.28
N GLU A 13 4.62 9.12 0.49
CA GLU A 13 4.84 10.54 0.27
C GLU A 13 4.77 10.82 -1.22
N ASN A 14 4.08 11.88 -1.59
CA ASN A 14 3.89 12.25 -2.99
C ASN A 14 3.23 11.12 -3.77
N GLY A 15 2.37 10.37 -3.10
CA GLY A 15 1.64 9.28 -3.73
C GLY A 15 2.42 7.98 -3.86
N ARG A 16 3.63 7.89 -3.30
CA ARG A 16 4.47 6.70 -3.41
C ARG A 16 5.00 6.24 -2.07
N GLY A 17 4.99 4.94 -1.88
CA GLY A 17 5.54 4.33 -0.67
C GLY A 17 5.64 2.84 -0.83
N LYS A 18 5.67 2.13 0.29
CA LYS A 18 5.78 0.68 0.27
C LYS A 18 4.78 0.07 1.25
N LEU A 19 4.21 -1.04 0.84
CA LEU A 19 3.29 -1.81 1.66
C LEU A 19 3.90 -3.15 1.99
N GLU A 20 3.58 -3.66 3.17
CA GLU A 20 3.95 -5.01 3.55
C GLU A 20 2.74 -5.91 3.39
N VAL A 21 2.89 -6.95 2.57
CA VAL A 21 1.85 -7.94 2.33
C VAL A 21 2.45 -9.30 2.64
N GLY A 22 1.99 -9.92 3.71
CA GLY A 22 2.60 -11.14 4.19
C GLY A 22 4.06 -10.87 4.55
N ASP A 23 4.97 -11.62 3.96
CA ASP A 23 6.40 -11.47 4.22
C ASP A 23 7.11 -10.63 3.16
N THR A 24 6.36 -10.01 2.26
CA THR A 24 6.94 -9.33 1.11
C THR A 24 6.60 -7.84 1.14
N THR A 25 7.58 -7.02 0.78
CA THR A 25 7.38 -5.59 0.64
C THR A 25 7.14 -5.27 -0.81
N TRP A 26 6.09 -4.48 -1.08
CA TRP A 26 5.71 -4.10 -2.44
C TRP A 26 5.74 -2.59 -2.59
N LEU A 27 6.18 -2.13 -3.75
CA LEU A 27 6.01 -0.73 -4.09
C LEU A 27 4.51 -0.44 -4.22
N ALA A 28 4.11 0.75 -3.80
CA ALA A 28 2.70 1.10 -3.81
C ALA A 28 2.50 2.56 -4.13
N GLU A 29 1.35 2.86 -4.71
CA GLU A 29 0.93 4.23 -5.00
C GLU A 29 -0.48 4.44 -4.49
N GLY A 30 -0.71 5.59 -3.88
CA GLY A 30 -2.03 5.94 -3.36
C GLY A 30 -1.96 7.21 -2.54
N GLU A 31 -2.93 7.39 -1.65
CA GLU A 31 -2.94 8.56 -0.77
C GLU A 31 -1.76 8.52 0.19
N ASP A 32 -1.23 9.71 0.48
CA ASP A 32 -0.17 9.81 1.46
C ASP A 32 -0.64 9.30 2.82
N CYS A 33 0.20 8.52 3.48
CA CYS A 33 -0.13 8.00 4.80
C CYS A 33 1.16 7.61 5.53
N ASP A 34 1.03 7.48 6.84
CA ASP A 34 2.17 7.18 7.69
C ASP A 34 2.43 5.68 7.77
N VAL A 35 3.64 5.35 8.20
CA VAL A 35 4.01 3.96 8.48
C VAL A 35 3.06 3.39 9.53
N GLY A 36 2.63 2.16 9.31
CA GLY A 36 1.72 1.48 10.22
C GLY A 36 0.26 1.63 9.88
N THR A 37 -0.07 2.45 8.88
CA THR A 37 -1.45 2.64 8.46
C THR A 37 -1.95 1.38 7.75
N GLU A 38 -3.13 0.92 8.12
CA GLU A 38 -3.75 -0.21 7.44
C GLU A 38 -4.50 0.29 6.22
N VAL A 39 -4.27 -0.36 5.09
CA VAL A 39 -4.86 0.03 3.82
C VAL A 39 -5.40 -1.20 3.10
N LYS A 40 -6.25 -0.98 2.11
CA LYS A 40 -6.80 -2.06 1.30
C LYS A 40 -6.26 -1.95 -0.11
N ILE A 41 -5.77 -3.06 -0.64
CA ILE A 41 -5.26 -3.11 -2.00
C ILE A 41 -6.45 -3.17 -2.95
N VAL A 42 -6.53 -2.19 -3.86
CA VAL A 42 -7.66 -2.10 -4.77
C VAL A 42 -7.27 -2.40 -6.22
N GLY A 43 -5.98 -2.56 -6.49
CA GLY A 43 -5.54 -2.89 -7.83
C GLY A 43 -4.03 -3.00 -7.89
N SER A 44 -3.52 -3.26 -9.09
CA SER A 44 -2.08 -3.30 -9.30
C SER A 44 -1.77 -2.94 -10.75
N VAL A 45 -0.59 -2.36 -10.96
CA VAL A 45 -0.08 -2.04 -12.27
C VAL A 45 1.37 -2.53 -12.30
N GLY A 46 1.63 -3.61 -13.05
CA GLY A 46 2.93 -4.24 -13.01
C GLY A 46 3.24 -4.73 -11.62
N SER A 47 4.35 -4.29 -11.05
CA SER A 47 4.75 -4.66 -9.70
C SER A 47 4.40 -3.59 -8.67
N VAL A 48 3.59 -2.59 -9.05
CA VAL A 48 3.17 -1.52 -8.15
C VAL A 48 1.72 -1.74 -7.73
N LEU A 49 1.47 -1.76 -6.43
CA LEU A 49 0.11 -1.95 -5.91
C LEU A 49 -0.58 -0.61 -5.77
N LYS A 50 -1.89 -0.61 -6.04
CA LYS A 50 -2.75 0.54 -5.78
C LYS A 50 -3.57 0.23 -4.55
N PHE A 51 -3.69 1.21 -3.68
CA PHE A 51 -4.40 1.00 -2.43
C PHE A 51 -5.24 2.22 -2.07
N GLU A 52 -6.12 2.02 -1.10
CA GLU A 52 -6.83 3.15 -0.49
C GLU A 52 -6.92 2.93 1.00
N LYS A 53 -7.05 4.01 1.74
CA LYS A 53 -7.15 3.94 3.20
C LYS A 53 -8.46 3.27 3.58
N ILE A 54 -8.40 2.47 4.65
CA ILE A 54 -9.58 1.75 5.11
C ILE A 54 -10.56 2.66 5.82
N ASN A 55 -10.12 3.71 6.41
CA ASN A 55 -11.01 4.64 7.09
C ASN A 55 -11.71 5.56 6.13
#